data_564a179a15f0f46a7bd710ab16393b8d
#
_entry.id   564a179a15f0f46a7bd710ab16393b8d
#
_cell.length_a   1.000
_cell.length_b   1.000
_cell.length_c   1.000
_cell.angle_alpha   90.00
_cell.angle_beta   90.00
_cell.angle_gamma   90.00
#
_symmetry.space_group_name_H-M   'P 1'
#
loop_
_entity.id
_entity.type
_entity.pdbx_description
1 polymer ?
#
loop_
_entity_poly.entity_id
_entity_poly.type
_entity_poly.pdbx_seq_one_letter_code
_entity_poly.pdbx_strand_id
1 'polypeptide(L)'
;MTDIEIAHSVKMKTIKEIAKKFQIKESMLDYFGKYRAKLEYQKIHQTKRGKLILVSAITPTPAGEGKTTVSIGLSDAINLRGKTSILALREPSLGPVFGLKGGATGGGYAQVIPIEDINLHFNGDFHAITTANNLLSSLIDNHLYQGNALNIDENRIVFNRCLDLNDRALRNIVVSNGGTKKEVLRKEKFNITAASEVMAIMCLSKDIHELKENLADITVAYDKEGKAVTARDLNAHHAMAILLKEALKPNVVQTLAGNLALIHCGPFANIAHGCNSIIATESAMSLGEYTVTEAGFGADLGAEKFLDLKCRKINIMPNAVVIVATVRALKMHGGISKEELTIENVEAIKKGAENLIKHIKNMTTVFGLPTIVAINKFSSDTNRELETIKEIVAMQKVKAVVVEVWSKGGEGALELADEVIKLCEKEKKTQFVYDVTDSPETKIMKIATKIYGAKAVKYSEEAKETLMEIEKRKLNELPVVIAKTQYSLSDNPKLLGVPKEHELTIKSIEIRTGAKMIVAIAGDMLLMPGLGKVPAAENMRIDDKGNISGLF
;
A
#
# COMPACT_ATOMS: atom_id res chain seq x y z
N MET A 1 -3.79 20.65 20.07
CA MET A 1 -2.43 20.34 19.53
C MET A 1 -2.60 19.65 18.20
N THR A 2 -1.84 20.04 17.22
CA THR A 2 -1.75 19.37 15.91
C THR A 2 -0.91 18.09 16.02
N ASP A 3 -0.97 17.21 15.02
CA ASP A 3 -0.20 15.97 15.04
C ASP A 3 1.33 16.21 15.14
N ILE A 4 1.84 17.27 14.50
CA ILE A 4 3.25 17.65 14.58
C ILE A 4 3.62 18.23 15.97
N GLU A 5 2.74 19.02 16.58
CA GLU A 5 2.96 19.53 17.95
C GLU A 5 2.99 18.39 18.97
N ILE A 6 2.12 17.39 18.81
CA ILE A 6 2.13 16.19 19.66
C ILE A 6 3.44 15.42 19.45
N ALA A 7 3.88 15.22 18.20
CA ALA A 7 5.13 14.54 17.90
C ALA A 7 6.34 15.24 18.55
N HIS A 8 6.40 16.58 18.48
CA HIS A 8 7.47 17.37 19.08
C HIS A 8 7.40 17.45 20.61
N SER A 9 6.23 17.22 21.22
CA SER A 9 6.08 17.24 22.69
C SER A 9 6.74 16.05 23.38
N VAL A 10 7.03 14.97 22.64
CA VAL A 10 7.60 13.73 23.19
C VAL A 10 9.11 13.70 23.00
N LYS A 11 9.85 13.44 24.08
CA LYS A 11 11.29 13.22 23.99
C LYS A 11 11.59 11.85 23.36
N MET A 12 12.04 11.86 22.10
CA MET A 12 12.42 10.64 21.40
C MET A 12 13.55 9.90 22.11
N LYS A 13 13.44 8.57 22.19
CA LYS A 13 14.57 7.69 22.54
C LYS A 13 15.48 7.55 21.33
N THR A 14 16.76 7.30 21.58
CA THR A 14 17.66 6.95 20.46
C THR A 14 17.25 5.60 19.85
N ILE A 15 17.51 5.41 18.57
CA ILE A 15 17.19 4.13 17.92
C ILE A 15 17.98 2.96 18.54
N LYS A 16 19.13 3.25 19.12
CA LYS A 16 19.93 2.28 19.89
C LYS A 16 19.20 1.82 21.17
N GLU A 17 18.54 2.73 21.90
CA GLU A 17 17.73 2.38 23.07
C GLU A 17 16.49 1.54 22.67
N ILE A 18 15.84 1.90 21.56
CA ILE A 18 14.73 1.12 21.02
C ILE A 18 15.18 -0.29 20.64
N ALA A 19 16.27 -0.40 19.88
CA ALA A 19 16.81 -1.69 19.47
C ALA A 19 17.15 -2.57 20.68
N LYS A 20 17.76 -2.00 21.71
CA LYS A 20 18.07 -2.72 22.96
C LYS A 20 16.80 -3.26 23.64
N LYS A 21 15.72 -2.43 23.70
CA LYS A 21 14.41 -2.85 24.26
C LYS A 21 13.86 -4.07 23.52
N PHE A 22 14.01 -4.13 22.21
CA PHE A 22 13.52 -5.22 21.34
C PHE A 22 14.59 -6.32 21.08
N GLN A 23 15.69 -6.31 21.84
CA GLN A 23 16.78 -7.31 21.78
C GLN A 23 17.43 -7.42 20.37
N ILE A 24 17.41 -6.34 19.61
CA ILE A 24 18.10 -6.26 18.31
C ILE A 24 19.56 -5.96 18.56
N LYS A 25 20.45 -6.81 18.05
CA LYS A 25 21.91 -6.63 18.18
C LYS A 25 22.35 -5.40 17.38
N GLU A 26 23.29 -4.63 17.94
CA GLU A 26 23.82 -3.41 17.29
C GLU A 26 24.41 -3.72 15.89
N SER A 27 25.00 -4.91 15.71
CA SER A 27 25.51 -5.37 14.40
C SER A 27 24.44 -5.57 13.33
N MET A 28 23.15 -5.56 13.70
CA MET A 28 22.01 -5.64 12.77
C MET A 28 21.51 -4.26 12.33
N LEU A 29 22.15 -3.17 12.78
CA LEU A 29 21.71 -1.81 12.48
C LEU A 29 22.81 -1.03 11.78
N ASP A 30 22.40 -0.32 10.74
CA ASP A 30 23.19 0.72 10.06
C ASP A 30 22.55 2.07 10.36
N TYR A 31 23.24 2.92 11.14
CA TYR A 31 22.64 4.11 11.72
C TYR A 31 22.57 5.29 10.75
N PHE A 32 21.38 5.90 10.66
CA PHE A 32 21.13 7.16 9.98
C PHE A 32 20.82 8.26 11.02
N GLY A 33 21.85 8.74 11.70
CA GLY A 33 21.73 9.66 12.82
C GLY A 33 21.26 8.97 14.09
N LYS A 34 20.60 9.75 15.01
CA LYS A 34 20.25 9.27 16.36
C LYS A 34 18.95 8.45 16.40
N TYR A 35 18.03 8.70 15.51
CA TYR A 35 16.63 8.28 15.61
C TYR A 35 16.16 7.34 14.51
N ARG A 36 17.02 7.07 13.52
CA ARG A 36 16.74 6.21 12.36
C ARG A 36 17.89 5.23 12.15
N ALA A 37 17.58 4.08 11.58
CA ALA A 37 18.57 3.11 11.09
C ALA A 37 18.01 2.30 9.93
N LYS A 38 18.88 1.63 9.19
CA LYS A 38 18.53 0.52 8.31
C LYS A 38 18.73 -0.80 9.04
N LEU A 39 17.87 -1.78 8.75
CA LEU A 39 17.94 -3.12 9.33
C LEU A 39 18.74 -4.04 8.41
N GLU A 40 19.83 -4.60 8.90
CA GLU A 40 20.59 -5.66 8.26
C GLU A 40 19.82 -6.98 8.34
N TYR A 41 18.73 -7.07 7.59
CA TYR A 41 17.75 -8.16 7.64
C TYR A 41 18.39 -9.55 7.39
N GLN A 42 19.45 -9.61 6.62
CA GLN A 42 20.19 -10.85 6.33
C GLN A 42 20.84 -11.47 7.57
N LYS A 43 21.02 -10.69 8.63
CA LYS A 43 21.56 -11.15 9.92
C LYS A 43 20.49 -11.66 10.86
N ILE A 44 19.22 -11.63 10.46
CA ILE A 44 18.10 -12.14 11.24
C ILE A 44 17.99 -13.64 11.03
N HIS A 45 18.29 -14.43 12.06
CA HIS A 45 18.12 -15.88 12.01
C HIS A 45 16.69 -16.24 12.40
N GLN A 46 15.90 -16.71 11.44
CA GLN A 46 14.50 -17.08 11.65
C GLN A 46 14.40 -18.42 12.40
N THR A 47 14.27 -18.38 13.71
CA THR A 47 14.00 -19.58 14.52
C THR A 47 12.52 -19.73 14.87
N LYS A 48 11.75 -18.64 14.94
CA LYS A 48 10.32 -18.63 15.28
C LYS A 48 9.63 -17.46 14.59
N ARG A 49 8.47 -17.69 13.98
CA ARG A 49 7.66 -16.62 13.39
C ARG A 49 6.56 -16.20 14.36
N GLY A 50 6.46 -14.91 14.66
CA GLY A 50 5.37 -14.30 15.40
C GLY A 50 4.04 -14.33 14.62
N LYS A 51 2.96 -13.98 15.31
CA LYS A 51 1.61 -13.90 14.74
C LYS A 51 1.47 -12.64 13.87
N LEU A 52 0.92 -12.79 12.67
CA LEU A 52 0.68 -11.67 11.74
C LEU A 52 -0.74 -11.15 11.88
N ILE A 53 -0.89 -9.85 12.11
CA ILE A 53 -2.15 -9.13 12.23
C ILE A 53 -2.23 -8.15 11.07
N LEU A 54 -3.28 -8.27 10.24
CA LEU A 54 -3.55 -7.35 9.15
C LEU A 54 -4.60 -6.32 9.57
N VAL A 55 -4.27 -5.04 9.49
CA VAL A 55 -5.23 -3.94 9.64
C VAL A 55 -5.64 -3.43 8.27
N SER A 56 -6.93 -3.42 8.01
CA SER A 56 -7.55 -2.86 6.82
C SER A 56 -8.75 -2.01 7.21
N ALA A 57 -9.56 -1.56 6.26
CA ALA A 57 -10.74 -0.75 6.56
C ALA A 57 -11.90 -1.05 5.60
N ILE A 58 -13.04 -0.46 5.88
CA ILE A 58 -14.14 -0.30 4.92
C ILE A 58 -13.68 0.53 3.73
N THR A 59 -14.49 0.59 2.66
CA THR A 59 -14.24 1.47 1.52
C THR A 59 -13.99 2.90 1.99
N PRO A 60 -12.85 3.52 1.64
CA PRO A 60 -12.49 4.84 2.16
C PRO A 60 -13.45 5.94 1.70
N THR A 61 -13.57 6.95 2.54
CA THR A 61 -14.31 8.17 2.26
C THR A 61 -13.39 9.41 2.43
N PRO A 62 -13.78 10.58 1.93
CA PRO A 62 -13.04 11.81 2.19
C PRO A 62 -12.89 12.17 3.69
N ALA A 63 -13.68 11.53 4.57
CA ALA A 63 -13.59 11.74 6.01
C ALA A 63 -12.39 11.02 6.66
N GLY A 64 -11.83 10.01 5.97
CA GLY A 64 -10.74 9.17 6.49
C GLY A 64 -11.20 8.14 7.52
N GLU A 65 -10.53 7.00 7.59
CA GLU A 65 -10.86 5.89 8.51
C GLU A 65 -9.84 5.74 9.65
N GLY A 66 -8.61 6.28 9.48
CA GLY A 66 -7.57 6.25 10.50
C GLY A 66 -6.90 4.88 10.67
N LYS A 67 -6.76 4.09 9.59
CA LYS A 67 -6.10 2.78 9.61
C LYS A 67 -4.72 2.80 10.26
N THR A 68 -3.83 3.68 9.82
CA THR A 68 -2.46 3.78 10.30
C THR A 68 -2.44 4.11 11.80
N THR A 69 -3.29 5.05 12.23
CA THR A 69 -3.45 5.42 13.65
C THR A 69 -3.90 4.20 14.48
N VAL A 70 -4.88 3.43 13.98
CA VAL A 70 -5.34 2.21 14.66
C VAL A 70 -4.26 1.14 14.66
N SER A 71 -3.49 0.97 13.58
CA SER A 71 -2.39 0.00 13.52
C SER A 71 -1.30 0.29 14.55
N ILE A 72 -0.92 1.57 14.68
CA ILE A 72 0.08 2.02 15.64
C ILE A 72 -0.46 1.84 17.06
N GLY A 73 -1.67 2.35 17.35
CA GLY A 73 -2.29 2.21 18.67
C GLY A 73 -2.48 0.76 19.09
N LEU A 74 -2.85 -0.13 18.18
CA LEU A 74 -2.97 -1.57 18.45
C LEU A 74 -1.62 -2.20 18.77
N SER A 75 -0.57 -1.89 18.01
CA SER A 75 0.77 -2.42 18.30
C SER A 75 1.28 -1.92 19.64
N ASP A 76 1.09 -0.63 19.96
CA ASP A 76 1.45 -0.06 21.25
C ASP A 76 0.64 -0.70 22.38
N ALA A 77 -0.67 -0.96 22.20
CA ALA A 77 -1.51 -1.63 23.18
C ALA A 77 -1.07 -3.08 23.45
N ILE A 78 -0.68 -3.83 22.42
CA ILE A 78 -0.12 -5.19 22.58
C ILE A 78 1.17 -5.14 23.41
N ASN A 79 2.04 -4.15 23.16
CA ASN A 79 3.25 -3.94 23.96
C ASN A 79 2.92 -3.57 25.42
N LEU A 80 1.86 -2.77 25.66
CA LEU A 80 1.36 -2.46 27.02
C LEU A 80 0.84 -3.70 27.75
N ARG A 81 0.39 -4.73 27.02
CA ARG A 81 0.01 -6.05 27.58
C ARG A 81 1.21 -6.97 27.85
N GLY A 82 2.43 -6.45 27.78
CA GLY A 82 3.66 -7.21 28.03
C GLY A 82 4.03 -8.20 26.92
N LYS A 83 3.47 -8.04 25.73
CA LYS A 83 3.82 -8.82 24.54
C LYS A 83 4.71 -8.01 23.62
N THR A 84 5.59 -8.67 22.88
CA THR A 84 6.44 -8.01 21.90
C THR A 84 5.73 -7.86 20.57
N SER A 85 5.24 -6.64 20.29
CA SER A 85 4.62 -6.29 19.00
C SER A 85 5.51 -5.34 18.22
N ILE A 86 5.68 -5.62 16.93
CA ILE A 86 6.45 -4.79 15.98
C ILE A 86 5.54 -4.37 14.84
N LEU A 87 5.60 -3.08 14.50
CA LEU A 87 4.89 -2.52 13.34
C LEU A 87 5.68 -2.78 12.06
N ALA A 88 4.96 -3.09 10.97
CA ALA A 88 5.50 -3.08 9.62
C ALA A 88 4.60 -2.23 8.72
N LEU A 89 5.05 -1.03 8.35
CA LEU A 89 4.27 -0.02 7.64
C LEU A 89 4.89 0.32 6.28
N ARG A 90 4.11 1.01 5.44
CA ARG A 90 4.61 1.59 4.19
C ARG A 90 5.28 2.92 4.44
N GLU A 91 6.26 3.22 3.59
CA GLU A 91 6.86 4.54 3.49
C GLU A 91 5.92 5.48 2.71
N PRO A 92 5.69 6.73 3.18
CA PRO A 92 4.87 7.70 2.46
C PRO A 92 5.57 8.21 1.19
N SER A 93 4.77 8.40 0.12
CA SER A 93 5.20 9.06 -1.11
C SER A 93 5.02 10.57 -0.99
N LEU A 94 5.95 11.36 -1.54
CA LEU A 94 5.91 12.82 -1.51
C LEU A 94 4.70 13.39 -2.25
N GLY A 95 4.22 12.72 -3.29
CA GLY A 95 3.06 13.17 -4.06
C GLY A 95 1.82 13.40 -3.18
N PRO A 96 1.33 12.43 -2.39
CA PRO A 96 0.27 12.64 -1.41
C PRO A 96 0.61 13.66 -0.33
N VAL A 97 1.82 13.65 0.20
CA VAL A 97 2.26 14.57 1.27
C VAL A 97 2.13 16.02 0.84
N PHE A 98 2.60 16.36 -0.35
CA PHE A 98 2.53 17.73 -0.90
C PHE A 98 1.23 18.02 -1.67
N GLY A 99 0.48 16.99 -2.06
CA GLY A 99 -0.72 17.12 -2.89
C GLY A 99 -2.02 17.11 -2.11
N LEU A 100 -2.30 15.99 -1.46
CA LEU A 100 -3.48 15.76 -0.64
C LEU A 100 -3.04 15.62 0.80
N LYS A 101 -3.74 16.20 1.73
CA LYS A 101 -3.43 16.10 3.16
C LYS A 101 -3.35 14.63 3.60
N GLY A 102 -2.21 14.23 4.20
CA GLY A 102 -2.06 12.96 4.89
C GLY A 102 -0.77 12.22 4.56
N GLY A 103 0.15 12.18 5.53
CA GLY A 103 1.28 11.25 5.58
C GLY A 103 0.86 9.87 6.07
N ALA A 104 1.77 8.89 6.02
CA ALA A 104 1.54 7.53 6.52
C ALA A 104 2.12 7.32 7.93
N THR A 105 2.13 8.36 8.77
CA THR A 105 2.75 8.34 10.11
C THR A 105 1.76 8.18 11.27
N GLY A 106 0.47 8.03 10.99
CA GLY A 106 -0.59 8.02 12.01
C GLY A 106 -1.04 9.41 12.40
N GLY A 107 -1.61 9.57 13.60
CA GLY A 107 -2.10 10.87 14.11
C GLY A 107 -2.36 10.83 15.61
N GLY A 108 -2.47 12.01 16.23
CA GLY A 108 -2.64 12.15 17.67
C GLY A 108 -1.51 11.49 18.45
N TYR A 109 -1.86 10.73 19.48
CA TYR A 109 -0.89 9.99 20.29
C TYR A 109 -0.51 8.62 19.72
N ALA A 110 -1.03 8.25 18.55
CA ALA A 110 -0.66 7.02 17.83
C ALA A 110 0.07 7.37 16.52
N GLN A 111 1.35 7.72 16.62
CA GLN A 111 2.23 8.13 15.53
C GLN A 111 3.55 7.36 15.54
N VAL A 112 4.17 7.22 14.35
CA VAL A 112 5.59 6.87 14.19
C VAL A 112 6.42 8.14 14.01
N ILE A 113 7.59 8.18 14.63
CA ILE A 113 8.49 9.33 14.69
C ILE A 113 9.94 8.93 14.34
N PRO A 114 10.76 9.84 13.80
CA PRO A 114 10.54 11.28 13.59
C PRO A 114 9.62 11.56 12.37
N ILE A 115 8.55 12.33 12.62
CA ILE A 115 7.45 12.54 11.65
C ILE A 115 7.91 13.24 10.36
N GLU A 116 8.74 14.28 10.49
CA GLU A 116 9.24 15.07 9.37
C GLU A 116 10.14 14.23 8.45
N ASP A 117 11.12 13.54 9.04
CA ASP A 117 12.03 12.67 8.29
C ASP A 117 11.27 11.60 7.50
N ILE A 118 10.30 10.93 8.16
CA ILE A 118 9.53 9.84 7.54
C ILE A 118 8.71 10.35 6.35
N ASN A 119 8.10 11.52 6.45
CA ASN A 119 7.21 12.06 5.43
C ASN A 119 7.91 12.86 4.33
N LEU A 120 9.21 13.11 4.46
CA LEU A 120 10.02 13.79 3.44
C LEU A 120 10.93 12.78 2.71
N HIS A 121 12.23 12.96 2.76
CA HIS A 121 13.17 12.07 2.04
C HIS A 121 13.53 10.81 2.81
N PHE A 122 13.18 10.73 4.07
CA PHE A 122 13.48 9.62 4.99
C PHE A 122 14.96 9.18 4.92
N ASN A 123 15.22 7.95 4.47
CA ASN A 123 16.57 7.43 4.22
C ASN A 123 16.90 7.31 2.73
N GLY A 124 16.07 7.89 1.85
CA GLY A 124 16.33 8.00 0.42
C GLY A 124 15.79 6.86 -0.44
N ASP A 125 14.93 5.97 0.09
CA ASP A 125 14.45 4.79 -0.64
C ASP A 125 13.65 5.17 -1.90
N PHE A 126 12.71 6.11 -1.79
CA PHE A 126 11.96 6.60 -2.96
C PHE A 126 12.84 7.27 -4.01
N HIS A 127 13.86 8.02 -3.58
CA HIS A 127 14.84 8.59 -4.49
C HIS A 127 15.63 7.50 -5.22
N ALA A 128 16.09 6.48 -4.52
CA ALA A 128 16.80 5.34 -5.11
C ALA A 128 15.94 4.61 -6.14
N ILE A 129 14.66 4.38 -5.84
CA ILE A 129 13.70 3.74 -6.75
C ILE A 129 13.49 4.60 -7.99
N THR A 130 13.24 5.91 -7.82
CA THR A 130 13.07 6.86 -8.92
C THR A 130 14.29 6.88 -9.82
N THR A 131 15.49 6.92 -9.23
CA THR A 131 16.75 6.96 -9.96
C THR A 131 17.00 5.65 -10.72
N ALA A 132 16.79 4.50 -10.10
CA ALA A 132 16.95 3.19 -10.75
C ALA A 132 15.96 3.01 -11.91
N ASN A 133 14.71 3.43 -11.73
CA ASN A 133 13.70 3.40 -12.78
C ASN A 133 14.11 4.30 -13.96
N ASN A 134 14.53 5.52 -13.69
CA ASN A 134 14.86 6.48 -14.75
C ASN A 134 16.20 6.16 -15.42
N LEU A 135 17.12 5.49 -14.73
CA LEU A 135 18.34 4.93 -15.35
C LEU A 135 17.98 3.93 -16.45
N LEU A 136 17.01 3.03 -16.21
CA LEU A 136 16.56 2.07 -17.22
C LEU A 136 15.95 2.80 -18.43
N SER A 137 15.13 3.82 -18.23
CA SER A 137 14.60 4.65 -19.33
C SER A 137 15.71 5.35 -20.11
N SER A 138 16.74 5.87 -19.42
CA SER A 138 17.90 6.50 -20.08
C SER A 138 18.72 5.49 -20.90
N LEU A 139 18.83 4.25 -20.44
CA LEU A 139 19.55 3.20 -21.18
C LEU A 139 18.77 2.77 -22.43
N ILE A 140 17.44 2.76 -22.40
CA ILE A 140 16.60 2.51 -23.59
C ILE A 140 16.86 3.60 -24.63
N ASP A 141 16.76 4.88 -24.25
CA ASP A 141 16.99 6.00 -25.19
C ASP A 141 18.42 6.03 -25.72
N ASN A 142 19.42 5.74 -24.87
CA ASN A 142 20.80 5.63 -25.30
C ASN A 142 21.00 4.46 -26.29
N HIS A 143 20.36 3.33 -26.07
CA HIS A 143 20.42 2.19 -26.98
C HIS A 143 19.89 2.54 -28.38
N LEU A 144 18.73 3.25 -28.44
CA LEU A 144 18.18 3.74 -29.68
C LEU A 144 19.15 4.73 -30.38
N TYR A 145 19.68 5.69 -29.63
CA TYR A 145 20.63 6.70 -30.14
C TYR A 145 21.92 6.08 -30.70
N GLN A 146 22.42 5.01 -30.11
CA GLN A 146 23.68 4.34 -30.48
C GLN A 146 23.50 3.28 -31.58
N GLY A 147 22.35 3.24 -32.26
CA GLY A 147 22.12 2.42 -33.45
C GLY A 147 21.18 1.23 -33.26
N ASN A 148 20.50 1.11 -32.10
CA ASN A 148 19.40 0.19 -31.89
C ASN A 148 19.70 -1.29 -32.28
N ALA A 149 20.80 -1.83 -31.77
CA ALA A 149 21.26 -3.19 -32.10
C ALA A 149 20.24 -4.31 -31.71
N LEU A 150 19.33 -4.03 -30.75
CA LEU A 150 18.25 -4.93 -30.36
C LEU A 150 16.99 -4.80 -31.26
N ASN A 151 17.06 -3.98 -32.32
CA ASN A 151 15.96 -3.74 -33.27
C ASN A 151 14.63 -3.33 -32.59
N ILE A 152 14.71 -2.55 -31.50
CA ILE A 152 13.53 -2.08 -30.78
C ILE A 152 12.61 -1.29 -31.72
N ASP A 153 11.29 -1.59 -31.68
CA ASP A 153 10.26 -0.78 -32.29
C ASP A 153 10.01 0.45 -31.40
N GLU A 154 10.34 1.62 -31.91
CA GLU A 154 10.26 2.91 -31.23
C GLU A 154 8.84 3.27 -30.79
N ASN A 155 7.82 2.70 -31.45
CA ASN A 155 6.40 2.88 -31.11
C ASN A 155 5.90 1.87 -30.06
N ARG A 156 6.72 0.89 -29.69
CA ARG A 156 6.35 -0.18 -28.75
C ARG A 156 7.24 -0.22 -27.52
N ILE A 157 7.72 0.94 -27.07
CA ILE A 157 8.37 1.11 -25.76
C ILE A 157 7.27 1.19 -24.71
N VAL A 158 7.26 0.24 -23.77
CA VAL A 158 6.21 0.11 -22.74
C VAL A 158 6.68 0.57 -21.36
N PHE A 159 7.97 0.73 -21.13
CA PHE A 159 8.54 1.19 -19.88
C PHE A 159 8.51 2.72 -19.81
N ASN A 160 8.08 3.26 -18.65
CA ASN A 160 7.89 4.68 -18.44
C ASN A 160 8.81 5.22 -17.35
N ARG A 161 9.16 6.50 -17.44
CA ARG A 161 9.82 7.25 -16.36
C ARG A 161 8.91 7.40 -15.15
N CYS A 162 9.48 7.74 -14.01
CA CYS A 162 8.69 8.06 -12.82
C CYS A 162 9.22 9.30 -12.10
N LEU A 163 8.33 9.91 -11.29
CA LEU A 163 8.60 11.02 -10.40
C LEU A 163 7.74 10.88 -9.15
N ASP A 164 8.30 11.13 -7.96
CA ASP A 164 7.56 10.99 -6.70
C ASP A 164 6.83 12.29 -6.30
N LEU A 165 6.14 12.90 -7.25
CA LEU A 165 5.27 14.06 -7.06
C LEU A 165 4.00 13.90 -7.89
N ASN A 166 2.95 14.66 -7.51
CA ASN A 166 1.72 14.75 -8.30
C ASN A 166 1.90 15.82 -9.39
N ASP A 167 2.06 15.39 -10.64
CA ASP A 167 2.23 16.30 -11.77
C ASP A 167 1.42 15.86 -13.00
N ARG A 168 0.27 16.51 -13.21
CA ARG A 168 -0.61 16.18 -14.34
C ARG A 168 -0.02 16.51 -15.71
N ALA A 169 0.95 17.42 -15.79
CA ALA A 169 1.59 17.78 -17.05
C ALA A 169 2.44 16.62 -17.62
N LEU A 170 2.91 15.73 -16.75
CA LEU A 170 3.72 14.57 -17.12
C LEU A 170 2.92 13.35 -17.59
N ARG A 171 1.59 13.42 -17.66
CA ARG A 171 0.75 12.29 -18.11
C ARG A 171 0.90 11.99 -19.59
N ASN A 172 1.16 13.01 -20.39
CA ASN A 172 1.37 12.90 -21.83
C ASN A 172 2.43 13.91 -22.22
N ILE A 173 3.62 13.45 -22.54
CA ILE A 173 4.75 14.27 -22.96
C ILE A 173 5.32 13.76 -24.27
N VAL A 174 6.15 14.58 -24.88
CA VAL A 174 6.96 14.21 -26.03
C VAL A 174 8.42 14.35 -25.64
N VAL A 175 9.16 13.26 -25.68
CA VAL A 175 10.60 13.26 -25.42
C VAL A 175 11.38 13.47 -26.71
N SER A 176 12.61 13.98 -26.58
CA SER A 176 13.53 14.29 -27.70
C SER A 176 12.99 15.33 -28.68
N ASN A 177 12.07 16.20 -28.24
CA ASN A 177 11.56 17.29 -29.07
C ASN A 177 12.64 18.39 -29.21
N GLY A 178 13.08 18.63 -30.43
CA GLY A 178 14.19 19.55 -30.73
C GLY A 178 15.58 18.95 -30.56
N GLY A 179 15.70 17.65 -30.37
CA GLY A 179 16.96 16.92 -30.33
C GLY A 179 17.63 16.75 -31.68
N THR A 180 18.73 16.00 -31.70
CA THR A 180 19.50 15.70 -32.92
C THR A 180 18.76 14.71 -33.82
N LYS A 181 19.20 14.56 -35.10
CA LYS A 181 18.60 13.57 -36.04
C LYS A 181 18.71 12.11 -35.58
N LYS A 182 19.55 11.81 -34.59
CA LYS A 182 19.71 10.46 -34.03
C LYS A 182 18.77 10.19 -32.85
N GLU A 183 18.18 11.21 -32.28
CA GLU A 183 17.24 11.07 -31.17
C GLU A 183 15.85 10.74 -31.70
N VAL A 184 15.18 9.82 -31.00
CA VAL A 184 13.84 9.35 -31.40
C VAL A 184 12.77 10.19 -30.74
N LEU A 185 12.07 11.01 -31.53
CA LEU A 185 10.89 11.74 -31.08
C LEU A 185 9.75 10.76 -30.80
N ARG A 186 9.32 10.66 -29.55
CA ARG A 186 8.23 9.75 -29.17
C ARG A 186 7.35 10.30 -28.05
N LYS A 187 6.13 9.79 -28.00
CA LYS A 187 5.22 10.03 -26.86
C LYS A 187 5.67 9.18 -25.67
N GLU A 188 5.60 9.78 -24.49
CA GLU A 188 5.89 9.10 -23.22
C GLU A 188 4.94 9.60 -22.13
N LYS A 189 4.89 8.92 -21.00
CA LYS A 189 4.21 9.35 -19.78
C LYS A 189 5.10 9.06 -18.57
N PHE A 190 4.93 9.83 -17.50
CA PHE A 190 5.50 9.48 -16.20
C PHE A 190 4.47 8.79 -15.33
N ASN A 191 4.91 7.83 -14.55
CA ASN A 191 4.16 7.29 -13.42
C ASN A 191 4.63 7.96 -12.13
N ILE A 192 3.78 8.02 -11.10
CA ILE A 192 4.28 8.32 -9.76
C ILE A 192 5.16 7.16 -9.29
N THR A 193 6.26 7.44 -8.58
CA THR A 193 7.23 6.40 -8.18
C THR A 193 6.59 5.24 -7.43
N ALA A 194 5.59 5.51 -6.58
CA ALA A 194 4.81 4.49 -5.87
C ALA A 194 4.02 3.53 -6.79
N ALA A 195 3.82 3.89 -8.07
CA ALA A 195 3.16 3.07 -9.08
C ALA A 195 4.14 2.38 -10.04
N SER A 196 5.44 2.63 -9.91
CA SER A 196 6.46 2.03 -10.77
C SER A 196 6.59 0.52 -10.57
N GLU A 197 7.00 -0.19 -11.61
CA GLU A 197 7.30 -1.62 -11.51
C GLU A 197 8.49 -1.88 -10.59
N VAL A 198 9.49 -0.99 -10.58
CA VAL A 198 10.68 -1.08 -9.69
C VAL A 198 10.27 -1.04 -8.22
N MET A 199 9.30 -0.18 -7.83
CA MET A 199 8.74 -0.18 -6.48
C MET A 199 8.10 -1.54 -6.14
N ALA A 200 7.31 -2.10 -7.05
CA ALA A 200 6.66 -3.40 -6.83
C ALA A 200 7.68 -4.53 -6.71
N ILE A 201 8.70 -4.54 -7.57
CA ILE A 201 9.81 -5.52 -7.52
C ILE A 201 10.53 -5.45 -6.18
N MET A 202 10.95 -4.26 -5.75
CA MET A 202 11.65 -4.09 -4.47
C MET A 202 10.80 -4.55 -3.29
N CYS A 203 9.51 -4.21 -3.31
CA CYS A 203 8.57 -4.58 -2.25
C CYS A 203 8.33 -6.10 -2.14
N LEU A 204 8.33 -6.80 -3.27
CA LEU A 204 8.05 -8.23 -3.34
C LEU A 204 9.32 -9.11 -3.35
N SER A 205 10.51 -8.55 -3.44
CA SER A 205 11.76 -9.31 -3.37
C SER A 205 12.14 -9.63 -1.93
N LYS A 206 12.67 -10.82 -1.71
CA LYS A 206 13.11 -11.30 -0.37
C LYS A 206 14.59 -11.07 -0.10
N ASP A 207 15.38 -10.84 -1.16
CA ASP A 207 16.82 -10.59 -1.08
C ASP A 207 17.33 -9.87 -2.33
N ILE A 208 18.63 -9.53 -2.33
CA ILE A 208 19.30 -8.83 -3.43
C ILE A 208 19.40 -9.69 -4.69
N HIS A 209 19.46 -11.01 -4.56
CA HIS A 209 19.51 -11.92 -5.70
C HIS A 209 18.19 -11.90 -6.44
N GLU A 210 17.07 -12.09 -5.72
CA GLU A 210 15.73 -12.04 -6.30
C GLU A 210 15.41 -10.65 -6.86
N LEU A 211 15.80 -9.56 -6.15
CA LEU A 211 15.70 -8.20 -6.67
C LEU A 211 16.35 -8.06 -8.04
N LYS A 212 17.61 -8.49 -8.16
CA LYS A 212 18.38 -8.37 -9.40
C LYS A 212 17.77 -9.18 -10.54
N GLU A 213 17.35 -10.42 -10.29
CA GLU A 213 16.72 -11.26 -11.31
C GLU A 213 15.37 -10.70 -11.76
N ASN A 214 14.57 -10.21 -10.83
CA ASN A 214 13.29 -9.57 -11.14
C ASN A 214 13.46 -8.26 -11.94
N LEU A 215 14.47 -7.46 -11.62
CA LEU A 215 14.83 -6.27 -12.40
C LEU A 215 15.24 -6.64 -13.83
N ALA A 216 15.98 -7.73 -14.00
CA ALA A 216 16.40 -8.22 -15.30
C ALA A 216 15.22 -8.60 -16.20
N ASP A 217 14.15 -9.11 -15.61
CA ASP A 217 12.96 -9.58 -16.33
C ASP A 217 11.95 -8.48 -16.68
N ILE A 218 12.21 -7.21 -16.34
CA ILE A 218 11.34 -6.08 -16.74
C ILE A 218 11.28 -6.04 -18.28
N THR A 219 10.09 -6.16 -18.85
CA THR A 219 9.86 -5.89 -20.27
C THR A 219 9.88 -4.38 -20.51
N VAL A 220 10.82 -3.91 -21.34
CA VAL A 220 11.00 -2.47 -21.61
C VAL A 220 10.38 -2.03 -22.94
N ALA A 221 10.39 -2.90 -23.93
CA ALA A 221 9.90 -2.64 -25.27
C ALA A 221 9.61 -3.97 -26.02
N TYR A 222 9.16 -3.85 -27.26
CA TYR A 222 9.14 -4.95 -28.22
C TYR A 222 10.03 -4.59 -29.41
N ASP A 223 10.67 -5.60 -30.00
CA ASP A 223 11.37 -5.42 -31.27
C ASP A 223 10.39 -5.36 -32.45
N LYS A 224 10.90 -5.05 -33.64
CA LYS A 224 10.09 -4.95 -34.87
C LYS A 224 9.45 -6.27 -35.30
N GLU A 225 9.89 -7.40 -34.74
CA GLU A 225 9.33 -8.74 -34.94
C GLU A 225 8.28 -9.10 -33.89
N GLY A 226 8.10 -8.23 -32.87
CA GLY A 226 7.13 -8.39 -31.79
C GLY A 226 7.65 -9.23 -30.61
N LYS A 227 8.96 -9.50 -30.53
CA LYS A 227 9.58 -10.16 -29.38
C LYS A 227 9.83 -9.15 -28.27
N ALA A 228 9.56 -9.53 -27.02
CA ALA A 228 9.84 -8.70 -25.86
C ALA A 228 11.33 -8.47 -25.67
N VAL A 229 11.72 -7.21 -25.45
CA VAL A 229 13.05 -6.77 -25.03
C VAL A 229 13.00 -6.46 -23.56
N THR A 230 13.97 -6.92 -22.81
CA THR A 230 14.02 -6.81 -21.34
C THR A 230 15.17 -5.94 -20.84
N ALA A 231 15.15 -5.58 -19.56
CA ALA A 231 16.27 -4.89 -18.91
C ALA A 231 17.55 -5.76 -18.91
N ARG A 232 17.43 -7.09 -19.00
CA ARG A 232 18.55 -8.03 -19.17
C ARG A 232 19.25 -7.83 -20.51
N ASP A 233 18.50 -7.67 -21.59
CA ASP A 233 19.05 -7.46 -22.93
C ASP A 233 19.84 -6.15 -23.02
N LEU A 234 19.47 -5.15 -22.20
CA LEU A 234 20.19 -3.87 -22.04
C LEU A 234 21.30 -3.92 -21.00
N ASN A 235 21.54 -5.04 -20.31
CA ASN A 235 22.47 -5.18 -19.18
C ASN A 235 22.24 -4.15 -18.05
N ALA A 236 21.00 -3.64 -17.88
CA ALA A 236 20.67 -2.57 -16.97
C ALA A 236 20.52 -3.02 -15.51
N HIS A 237 20.09 -4.25 -15.27
CA HIS A 237 19.65 -4.78 -13.99
C HIS A 237 20.70 -4.74 -12.88
N HIS A 238 21.99 -4.91 -13.20
CA HIS A 238 23.07 -4.80 -12.22
C HIS A 238 23.22 -3.36 -11.71
N ALA A 239 23.23 -2.37 -12.60
CA ALA A 239 23.32 -0.96 -12.23
C ALA A 239 22.10 -0.50 -11.41
N MET A 240 20.91 -0.95 -11.80
CA MET A 240 19.68 -0.71 -11.02
C MET A 240 19.76 -1.32 -9.63
N ALA A 241 20.23 -2.57 -9.50
CA ALA A 241 20.38 -3.24 -8.21
C ALA A 241 21.42 -2.55 -7.31
N ILE A 242 22.50 -1.99 -7.87
CA ILE A 242 23.48 -1.19 -7.14
C ILE A 242 22.82 0.04 -6.51
N LEU A 243 22.00 0.79 -7.28
CA LEU A 243 21.26 1.94 -6.78
C LEU A 243 20.27 1.57 -5.66
N LEU A 244 19.68 0.38 -5.72
CA LEU A 244 18.66 -0.10 -4.78
C LEU A 244 19.23 -0.85 -3.58
N LYS A 245 20.53 -1.12 -3.52
CA LYS A 245 21.14 -1.96 -2.49
C LYS A 245 20.80 -1.53 -1.07
N GLU A 246 20.96 -0.25 -0.75
CA GLU A 246 20.66 0.28 0.58
C GLU A 246 19.16 0.46 0.79
N ALA A 247 18.41 0.83 -0.25
CA ALA A 247 16.96 0.96 -0.21
C ALA A 247 16.24 -0.38 0.06
N LEU A 248 16.87 -1.53 -0.23
CA LEU A 248 16.31 -2.85 0.03
C LEU A 248 16.26 -3.21 1.52
N LYS A 249 17.00 -2.51 2.37
CA LYS A 249 17.00 -2.69 3.82
C LYS A 249 15.80 -1.93 4.44
N PRO A 250 14.98 -2.55 5.32
CA PRO A 250 13.91 -1.84 6.02
C PRO A 250 14.42 -0.70 6.89
N ASN A 251 13.66 0.38 6.94
CA ASN A 251 13.93 1.50 7.83
C ASN A 251 13.42 1.19 9.25
N VAL A 252 14.23 1.49 10.25
CA VAL A 252 13.96 1.27 11.67
C VAL A 252 13.69 2.61 12.34
N VAL A 253 12.52 2.75 12.94
CA VAL A 253 12.06 3.93 13.68
C VAL A 253 11.26 3.51 14.92
N GLN A 254 10.61 4.44 15.59
CA GLN A 254 9.83 4.19 16.80
C GLN A 254 8.44 4.80 16.72
N THR A 255 7.51 4.28 17.54
CA THR A 255 6.25 4.97 17.86
C THR A 255 6.48 6.04 18.94
N LEU A 256 5.51 6.94 19.12
CA LEU A 256 5.52 7.90 20.25
C LEU A 256 5.67 7.20 21.60
N ALA A 257 5.12 6.00 21.75
CA ALA A 257 5.24 5.18 22.96
C ALA A 257 6.63 4.51 23.12
N GLY A 258 7.55 4.71 22.17
CA GLY A 258 8.89 4.11 22.19
C GLY A 258 8.88 2.62 21.89
N ASN A 259 8.07 2.17 20.95
CA ASN A 259 8.06 0.82 20.39
C ASN A 259 8.63 0.81 18.97
N LEU A 260 9.09 -0.38 18.55
CA LEU A 260 9.76 -0.55 17.29
C LEU A 260 8.78 -0.52 16.11
N ALA A 261 9.16 0.20 15.06
CA ALA A 261 8.47 0.18 13.77
C ALA A 261 9.46 -0.01 12.62
N LEU A 262 9.12 -0.89 11.69
CA LEU A 262 9.80 -1.06 10.42
C LEU A 262 8.96 -0.38 9.33
N ILE A 263 9.57 0.55 8.60
CA ILE A 263 8.90 1.26 7.49
C ILE A 263 9.67 0.95 6.22
N HIS A 264 8.99 0.41 5.20
CA HIS A 264 9.70 0.00 3.98
C HIS A 264 8.77 -0.13 2.78
N CYS A 265 9.17 0.45 1.65
CA CYS A 265 8.42 0.52 0.41
C CYS A 265 7.05 1.21 0.56
N GLY A 266 6.51 1.76 -0.52
CA GLY A 266 5.28 2.54 -0.49
C GLY A 266 4.37 2.37 -1.72
N PRO A 267 4.13 1.15 -2.24
CA PRO A 267 3.27 0.96 -3.40
C PRO A 267 1.82 1.34 -3.07
N PHE A 268 1.12 1.99 -4.02
CA PHE A 268 -0.29 2.36 -3.85
C PHE A 268 -1.21 1.15 -4.03
N ALA A 269 -2.25 1.03 -3.19
CA ALA A 269 -3.18 -0.10 -3.22
C ALA A 269 -4.22 -0.05 -4.33
N ASN A 270 -4.49 1.12 -4.89
CA ASN A 270 -5.43 1.29 -6.02
C ASN A 270 -4.78 1.09 -7.39
N ILE A 271 -3.44 0.98 -7.44
CA ILE A 271 -2.67 0.86 -8.69
C ILE A 271 -1.72 -0.35 -8.65
N ALA A 272 -1.22 -0.70 -7.46
CA ALA A 272 -0.31 -1.79 -7.19
C ALA A 272 -0.84 -2.63 -6.01
N HIS A 273 0.03 -3.33 -5.28
CA HIS A 273 -0.38 -4.25 -4.21
C HIS A 273 -0.56 -3.59 -2.83
N GLY A 274 -0.18 -2.33 -2.63
CA GLY A 274 -0.60 -1.47 -1.52
C GLY A 274 -0.21 -1.90 -0.11
N CYS A 275 0.89 -2.63 0.06
CA CYS A 275 1.41 -3.03 1.37
C CYS A 275 2.94 -2.85 1.44
N ASN A 276 3.52 -2.90 2.63
CA ASN A 276 4.96 -2.84 2.81
C ASN A 276 5.68 -4.08 2.26
N SER A 277 7.01 -4.09 2.31
CA SER A 277 7.82 -5.16 1.72
C SER A 277 7.66 -6.51 2.44
N ILE A 278 7.98 -7.57 1.70
CA ILE A 278 8.15 -8.92 2.25
C ILE A 278 9.20 -8.90 3.35
N ILE A 279 10.36 -8.28 3.08
CA ILE A 279 11.48 -8.20 4.02
C ILE A 279 11.06 -7.55 5.35
N ALA A 280 10.34 -6.43 5.32
CA ALA A 280 9.91 -5.77 6.55
C ALA A 280 8.93 -6.63 7.35
N THR A 281 7.96 -7.25 6.69
CA THR A 281 6.98 -8.12 7.37
C THR A 281 7.64 -9.36 7.97
N GLU A 282 8.50 -10.07 7.22
CA GLU A 282 9.18 -11.27 7.72
C GLU A 282 10.19 -10.93 8.83
N SER A 283 10.90 -9.78 8.71
CA SER A 283 11.78 -9.28 9.77
C SER A 283 11.01 -8.99 11.06
N ALA A 284 9.86 -8.29 10.95
CA ALA A 284 9.02 -7.99 12.12
C ALA A 284 8.49 -9.29 12.77
N MET A 285 8.04 -10.27 11.96
CA MET A 285 7.59 -11.57 12.47
C MET A 285 8.69 -12.39 13.12
N SER A 286 9.95 -12.19 12.71
CA SER A 286 11.09 -12.88 13.29
C SER A 286 11.58 -12.25 14.59
N LEU A 287 11.35 -10.95 14.76
CA LEU A 287 11.81 -10.17 15.91
C LEU A 287 10.76 -10.01 17.01
N GLY A 288 9.46 -10.22 16.70
CA GLY A 288 8.35 -10.03 17.64
C GLY A 288 7.45 -11.26 17.79
N GLU A 289 6.70 -11.29 18.90
CA GLU A 289 5.61 -12.28 19.10
C GLU A 289 4.41 -11.94 18.20
N TYR A 290 4.19 -10.66 17.94
CA TYR A 290 3.14 -10.14 17.07
C TYR A 290 3.72 -9.14 16.08
N THR A 291 3.21 -9.17 14.86
CA THR A 291 3.48 -8.16 13.83
C THR A 291 2.17 -7.54 13.40
N VAL A 292 2.04 -6.23 13.60
CA VAL A 292 0.91 -5.47 13.09
C VAL A 292 1.33 -4.81 11.78
N THR A 293 0.59 -5.07 10.72
CA THR A 293 0.80 -4.46 9.39
C THR A 293 -0.51 -3.94 8.85
N GLU A 294 -0.43 -3.04 7.87
CA GLU A 294 -1.60 -2.51 7.20
C GLU A 294 -1.58 -2.75 5.69
N ALA A 295 -2.76 -2.75 5.09
CA ALA A 295 -2.95 -2.68 3.66
C ALA A 295 -3.72 -1.41 3.28
N GLY A 296 -3.32 -0.77 2.18
CA GLY A 296 -3.84 0.54 1.77
C GLY A 296 -5.30 0.50 1.35
N PHE A 297 -6.00 1.62 1.56
CA PHE A 297 -7.42 1.79 1.24
C PHE A 297 -8.34 0.76 1.92
N GLY A 298 -9.41 0.35 1.24
CA GLY A 298 -10.37 -0.63 1.76
C GLY A 298 -9.88 -2.08 1.64
N ALA A 299 -10.55 -2.97 2.37
CA ALA A 299 -10.20 -4.39 2.36
C ALA A 299 -10.47 -5.07 1.00
N ASP A 300 -11.29 -4.46 0.17
CA ASP A 300 -11.52 -4.88 -1.22
C ASP A 300 -10.29 -4.67 -2.13
N LEU A 301 -9.46 -3.68 -1.84
CA LEU A 301 -8.26 -3.36 -2.61
C LEU A 301 -6.99 -3.84 -1.91
N GLY A 302 -6.65 -3.20 -0.79
CA GLY A 302 -5.38 -3.45 -0.12
C GLY A 302 -5.30 -4.82 0.51
N ALA A 303 -6.33 -5.25 1.26
CA ALA A 303 -6.29 -6.56 1.91
C ALA A 303 -6.39 -7.70 0.89
N GLU A 304 -7.21 -7.59 -0.15
CA GLU A 304 -7.28 -8.56 -1.23
C GLU A 304 -5.88 -8.80 -1.84
N LYS A 305 -5.19 -7.72 -2.26
CA LYS A 305 -3.85 -7.83 -2.86
C LYS A 305 -2.77 -8.29 -1.87
N PHE A 306 -2.88 -7.89 -0.61
CA PHE A 306 -2.01 -8.40 0.44
C PHE A 306 -2.13 -9.91 0.56
N LEU A 307 -3.34 -10.44 0.50
CA LEU A 307 -3.62 -11.88 0.65
C LEU A 307 -3.30 -12.65 -0.64
N ASP A 308 -3.87 -12.26 -1.78
CA ASP A 308 -3.76 -13.02 -3.02
C ASP A 308 -2.39 -12.86 -3.73
N LEU A 309 -1.62 -11.79 -3.42
CA LEU A 309 -0.30 -11.59 -4.00
C LEU A 309 0.81 -11.83 -2.97
N LYS A 310 0.90 -10.99 -1.93
CA LYS A 310 2.02 -11.03 -0.98
C LYS A 310 1.99 -12.29 -0.11
N CYS A 311 0.86 -12.59 0.52
CA CYS A 311 0.71 -13.78 1.37
C CYS A 311 0.88 -15.08 0.59
N ARG A 312 0.38 -15.11 -0.65
CA ARG A 312 0.61 -16.23 -1.57
C ARG A 312 2.10 -16.44 -1.83
N LYS A 313 2.84 -15.36 -2.13
CA LYS A 313 4.28 -15.43 -2.42
C LYS A 313 5.11 -15.92 -1.23
N ILE A 314 4.80 -15.50 -0.02
CA ILE A 314 5.53 -15.91 1.20
C ILE A 314 4.93 -17.10 1.92
N ASN A 315 3.81 -17.62 1.43
CA ASN A 315 3.04 -18.72 2.04
C ASN A 315 2.71 -18.48 3.52
N ILE A 316 2.26 -17.26 3.84
CA ILE A 316 1.90 -16.85 5.20
C ILE A 316 0.57 -16.08 5.15
N MET A 317 -0.47 -16.60 5.84
CA MET A 317 -1.74 -15.90 6.00
C MET A 317 -1.83 -15.24 7.37
N PRO A 318 -2.46 -14.06 7.51
CA PRO A 318 -2.67 -13.41 8.80
C PRO A 318 -3.35 -14.33 9.82
N ASN A 319 -2.98 -14.15 11.09
CA ASN A 319 -3.64 -14.84 12.20
C ASN A 319 -4.93 -14.14 12.61
N ALA A 320 -5.00 -12.82 12.38
CA ALA A 320 -6.20 -12.01 12.59
C ALA A 320 -6.25 -10.86 11.59
N VAL A 321 -7.47 -10.42 11.27
CA VAL A 321 -7.74 -9.22 10.48
C VAL A 321 -8.54 -8.24 11.32
N VAL A 322 -8.11 -6.98 11.34
CA VAL A 322 -8.84 -5.87 11.95
C VAL A 322 -9.41 -5.00 10.83
N ILE A 323 -10.73 -4.87 10.76
CA ILE A 323 -11.41 -3.95 9.84
C ILE A 323 -11.73 -2.67 10.59
N VAL A 324 -11.11 -1.57 10.19
CA VAL A 324 -11.37 -0.25 10.76
C VAL A 324 -12.62 0.35 10.10
N ALA A 325 -13.55 0.82 10.92
CA ALA A 325 -14.72 1.56 10.50
C ALA A 325 -14.85 2.85 11.33
N THR A 326 -15.50 3.86 10.78
CA THR A 326 -15.86 5.10 11.50
C THR A 326 -17.34 5.41 11.31
N VAL A 327 -17.94 6.04 12.31
CA VAL A 327 -19.32 6.53 12.21
C VAL A 327 -19.47 7.43 10.97
N ARG A 328 -18.52 8.34 10.76
CA ARG A 328 -18.52 9.29 9.62
C ARG A 328 -18.52 8.58 8.28
N ALA A 329 -17.66 7.58 8.10
CA ALA A 329 -17.58 6.85 6.83
C ALA A 329 -18.86 6.04 6.57
N LEU A 330 -19.43 5.41 7.61
CA LEU A 330 -20.70 4.70 7.47
C LEU A 330 -21.87 5.65 7.13
N LYS A 331 -21.95 6.83 7.75
CA LYS A 331 -22.94 7.85 7.37
C LYS A 331 -22.79 8.27 5.90
N MET A 332 -21.57 8.51 5.42
CA MET A 332 -21.33 8.84 4.02
C MET A 332 -21.74 7.71 3.08
N HIS A 333 -21.43 6.46 3.40
CA HIS A 333 -21.93 5.31 2.65
C HIS A 333 -23.45 5.17 2.71
N GLY A 334 -24.06 5.67 3.76
CA GLY A 334 -25.52 5.80 3.92
C GLY A 334 -26.15 6.96 3.15
N GLY A 335 -25.32 7.82 2.52
CA GLY A 335 -25.78 8.93 1.67
C GLY A 335 -25.80 10.31 2.36
N ILE A 336 -25.17 10.45 3.55
CA ILE A 336 -25.07 11.73 4.26
C ILE A 336 -23.93 12.57 3.69
N SER A 337 -24.15 13.86 3.54
CA SER A 337 -23.16 14.82 3.07
C SER A 337 -22.05 15.05 4.11
N LYS A 338 -20.88 15.57 3.68
CA LYS A 338 -19.74 15.82 4.57
C LYS A 338 -20.07 16.84 5.67
N GLU A 339 -20.93 17.80 5.37
CA GLU A 339 -21.32 18.89 6.26
C GLU A 339 -22.19 18.40 7.43
N GLU A 340 -22.92 17.31 7.24
CA GLU A 340 -23.89 16.77 8.20
C GLU A 340 -23.34 15.60 9.05
N LEU A 341 -22.07 15.23 8.88
CA LEU A 341 -21.45 14.06 9.54
C LEU A 341 -21.41 14.16 11.07
N THR A 342 -21.51 15.36 11.64
CA THR A 342 -21.53 15.59 13.11
C THR A 342 -22.91 15.42 13.73
N ILE A 343 -23.97 15.34 12.92
CA ILE A 343 -25.35 15.16 13.38
C ILE A 343 -25.63 13.67 13.54
N GLU A 344 -26.23 13.25 14.67
CA GLU A 344 -26.59 11.84 14.90
C GLU A 344 -27.53 11.35 13.79
N ASN A 345 -27.19 10.20 13.19
CA ASN A 345 -28.03 9.59 12.16
C ASN A 345 -27.87 8.05 12.11
N VAL A 346 -28.63 7.37 12.93
CA VAL A 346 -28.65 5.91 13.04
C VAL A 346 -29.14 5.23 11.75
N GLU A 347 -30.13 5.81 11.05
CA GLU A 347 -30.64 5.22 9.82
C GLU A 347 -29.60 5.25 8.68
N ALA A 348 -28.84 6.34 8.58
CA ALA A 348 -27.73 6.40 7.64
C ALA A 348 -26.64 5.35 7.97
N ILE A 349 -26.35 5.13 9.25
CA ILE A 349 -25.42 4.08 9.68
C ILE A 349 -25.91 2.69 9.26
N LYS A 350 -27.19 2.37 9.52
CA LYS A 350 -27.77 1.08 9.12
C LYS A 350 -27.63 0.83 7.62
N LYS A 351 -27.91 1.84 6.81
CA LYS A 351 -27.76 1.78 5.34
C LYS A 351 -26.32 1.64 4.92
N GLY A 352 -25.42 2.46 5.48
CA GLY A 352 -24.00 2.44 5.13
C GLY A 352 -23.26 1.21 5.66
N ALA A 353 -23.77 0.56 6.69
CA ALA A 353 -23.21 -0.66 7.24
C ALA A 353 -23.23 -1.84 6.26
N GLU A 354 -24.00 -1.80 5.16
CA GLU A 354 -23.90 -2.80 4.09
C GLU A 354 -22.46 -2.90 3.56
N ASN A 355 -21.75 -1.76 3.44
CA ASN A 355 -20.33 -1.74 3.02
C ASN A 355 -19.44 -2.48 4.04
N LEU A 356 -19.59 -2.20 5.33
CA LEU A 356 -18.86 -2.90 6.40
C LEU A 356 -19.14 -4.41 6.39
N ILE A 357 -20.41 -4.80 6.26
CA ILE A 357 -20.83 -6.21 6.18
C ILE A 357 -20.17 -6.90 4.98
N LYS A 358 -20.08 -6.23 3.83
CA LYS A 358 -19.40 -6.79 2.65
C LYS A 358 -17.92 -7.05 2.93
N HIS A 359 -17.22 -6.12 3.56
CA HIS A 359 -15.82 -6.30 3.93
C HIS A 359 -15.62 -7.40 4.98
N ILE A 360 -16.50 -7.50 5.99
CA ILE A 360 -16.50 -8.61 6.96
C ILE A 360 -16.63 -9.94 6.23
N LYS A 361 -17.62 -10.08 5.34
CA LYS A 361 -17.84 -11.32 4.57
C LYS A 361 -16.65 -11.65 3.66
N ASN A 362 -16.02 -10.64 3.04
CA ASN A 362 -14.82 -10.87 2.25
C ASN A 362 -13.72 -11.51 3.10
N MET A 363 -13.46 -11.01 4.31
CA MET A 363 -12.41 -11.58 5.17
C MET A 363 -12.80 -12.92 5.80
N THR A 364 -14.02 -13.03 6.34
CA THR A 364 -14.44 -14.23 7.09
C THR A 364 -14.85 -15.39 6.18
N THR A 365 -15.57 -15.10 5.09
CA THR A 365 -16.16 -16.14 4.22
C THR A 365 -15.30 -16.40 2.98
N VAL A 366 -14.84 -15.34 2.30
CA VAL A 366 -14.07 -15.52 1.05
C VAL A 366 -12.64 -15.95 1.36
N PHE A 367 -11.96 -15.34 2.35
CA PHE A 367 -10.60 -15.69 2.72
C PHE A 367 -10.50 -16.67 3.92
N GLY A 368 -11.56 -16.85 4.70
CA GLY A 368 -11.56 -17.74 5.87
C GLY A 368 -10.71 -17.25 7.05
N LEU A 369 -10.62 -15.92 7.24
CA LEU A 369 -9.75 -15.30 8.23
C LEU A 369 -10.49 -14.88 9.50
N PRO A 370 -9.94 -15.15 10.70
CA PRO A 370 -10.46 -14.59 11.95
C PRO A 370 -10.46 -13.05 11.88
N THR A 371 -11.62 -12.44 12.09
CA THR A 371 -11.83 -11.00 11.83
C THR A 371 -12.48 -10.31 13.04
N ILE A 372 -12.07 -9.09 13.32
CA ILE A 372 -12.65 -8.18 14.31
C ILE A 372 -12.81 -6.79 13.70
N VAL A 373 -13.80 -6.02 14.17
CA VAL A 373 -14.01 -4.65 13.75
C VAL A 373 -13.50 -3.69 14.82
N ALA A 374 -12.66 -2.72 14.42
CA ALA A 374 -12.27 -1.59 15.25
C ALA A 374 -13.08 -0.36 14.84
N ILE A 375 -13.93 0.14 15.73
CA ILE A 375 -14.68 1.38 15.52
C ILE A 375 -13.80 2.52 16.00
N ASN A 376 -13.16 3.24 15.08
CA ASN A 376 -12.31 4.38 15.40
C ASN A 376 -13.19 5.60 15.70
N LYS A 377 -13.34 5.88 17.02
CA LYS A 377 -14.27 6.89 17.54
C LYS A 377 -13.73 8.30 17.39
N PHE A 378 -14.58 9.20 16.95
CA PHE A 378 -14.38 10.65 16.96
C PHE A 378 -15.21 11.32 18.06
N SER A 379 -14.85 12.54 18.43
CA SER A 379 -15.53 13.29 19.51
C SER A 379 -16.99 13.59 19.24
N SER A 380 -17.41 13.62 17.98
CA SER A 380 -18.81 13.85 17.55
C SER A 380 -19.67 12.59 17.56
N ASP A 381 -19.09 11.40 17.75
CA ASP A 381 -19.82 10.13 17.63
C ASP A 381 -20.64 9.88 18.89
N THR A 382 -21.93 9.58 18.74
CA THR A 382 -22.85 9.34 19.86
C THR A 382 -22.80 7.87 20.31
N ASN A 383 -23.15 7.62 21.57
CA ASN A 383 -23.23 6.26 22.08
C ASN A 383 -24.23 5.41 21.30
N ARG A 384 -25.35 6.00 20.89
CA ARG A 384 -26.39 5.31 20.11
C ARG A 384 -25.88 4.87 18.74
N GLU A 385 -25.08 5.70 18.08
CA GLU A 385 -24.43 5.37 16.81
C GLU A 385 -23.42 4.22 16.98
N LEU A 386 -22.59 4.28 18.03
CA LEU A 386 -21.60 3.26 18.33
C LEU A 386 -22.24 1.91 18.66
N GLU A 387 -23.28 1.89 19.50
CA GLU A 387 -24.00 0.64 19.83
C GLU A 387 -24.71 0.06 18.59
N THR A 388 -25.31 0.90 17.75
CA THR A 388 -25.91 0.43 16.47
C THR A 388 -24.89 -0.31 15.60
N ILE A 389 -23.65 0.21 15.49
CA ILE A 389 -22.60 -0.47 14.71
C ILE A 389 -22.23 -1.81 15.36
N LYS A 390 -22.08 -1.86 16.70
CA LYS A 390 -21.77 -3.10 17.41
C LYS A 390 -22.85 -4.17 17.21
N GLU A 391 -24.11 -3.79 17.30
CA GLU A 391 -25.24 -4.69 17.06
C GLU A 391 -25.22 -5.29 15.64
N ILE A 392 -25.02 -4.43 14.62
CA ILE A 392 -24.94 -4.86 13.22
C ILE A 392 -23.77 -5.82 12.99
N VAL A 393 -22.60 -5.54 13.57
CA VAL A 393 -21.42 -6.39 13.45
C VAL A 393 -21.62 -7.71 14.19
N ALA A 394 -22.26 -7.70 15.38
CA ALA A 394 -22.57 -8.91 16.13
C ALA A 394 -23.48 -9.88 15.36
N MET A 395 -24.43 -9.37 14.55
CA MET A 395 -25.25 -10.20 13.65
C MET A 395 -24.43 -10.95 12.61
N GLN A 396 -23.20 -10.49 12.30
CA GLN A 396 -22.25 -11.19 11.43
C GLN A 396 -21.37 -12.20 12.20
N LYS A 397 -21.62 -12.44 13.48
CA LYS A 397 -20.82 -13.30 14.40
C LYS A 397 -19.37 -12.81 14.54
N VAL A 398 -19.16 -11.52 14.41
CA VAL A 398 -17.89 -10.80 14.56
C VAL A 398 -18.01 -9.84 15.73
N LYS A 399 -16.94 -9.65 16.50
CA LYS A 399 -16.89 -8.66 17.58
C LYS A 399 -16.52 -7.29 17.01
N ALA A 400 -17.10 -6.23 17.55
CA ALA A 400 -16.68 -4.85 17.33
C ALA A 400 -16.20 -4.23 18.65
N VAL A 401 -15.09 -3.51 18.59
CA VAL A 401 -14.48 -2.79 19.71
C VAL A 401 -14.32 -1.32 19.35
N VAL A 402 -14.71 -0.43 20.25
CA VAL A 402 -14.48 1.02 20.10
C VAL A 402 -13.05 1.34 20.51
N VAL A 403 -12.36 2.13 19.69
CA VAL A 403 -10.98 2.56 19.96
C VAL A 403 -10.87 4.08 19.93
N GLU A 404 -10.04 4.63 20.83
CA GLU A 404 -9.79 6.07 20.99
C GLU A 404 -8.29 6.38 20.85
N VAL A 405 -7.64 5.77 19.89
CA VAL A 405 -6.17 5.77 19.72
C VAL A 405 -5.60 7.15 19.40
N TRP A 406 -6.37 8.01 18.72
CA TRP A 406 -5.91 9.37 18.42
C TRP A 406 -5.65 10.17 19.70
N SER A 407 -6.54 10.09 20.67
CA SER A 407 -6.45 10.84 21.93
C SER A 407 -5.67 10.14 23.03
N LYS A 408 -5.60 8.79 23.02
CA LYS A 408 -5.06 7.99 24.13
C LYS A 408 -3.89 7.07 23.71
N GLY A 409 -3.46 7.12 22.46
CA GLY A 409 -2.41 6.22 21.98
C GLY A 409 -2.77 4.74 22.19
N GLY A 410 -1.80 3.94 22.62
CA GLY A 410 -2.00 2.52 22.90
C GLY A 410 -3.04 2.21 23.97
N GLU A 411 -3.19 3.07 24.98
CA GLU A 411 -4.22 2.89 26.03
C GLU A 411 -5.64 2.88 25.43
N GLY A 412 -5.86 3.66 24.37
CA GLY A 412 -7.14 3.71 23.65
C GLY A 412 -7.47 2.45 22.84
N ALA A 413 -6.58 1.46 22.78
CA ALA A 413 -6.78 0.18 22.04
C ALA A 413 -6.58 -1.06 22.91
N LEU A 414 -6.55 -0.95 24.25
CA LEU A 414 -6.28 -2.09 25.14
C LEU A 414 -7.31 -3.23 24.98
N GLU A 415 -8.61 -2.91 24.89
CA GLU A 415 -9.65 -3.93 24.67
C GLU A 415 -9.46 -4.58 23.28
N LEU A 416 -9.14 -3.79 22.25
CA LEU A 416 -8.87 -4.32 20.92
C LEU A 416 -7.67 -5.28 20.95
N ALA A 417 -6.60 -4.93 21.66
CA ALA A 417 -5.42 -5.77 21.81
C ALA A 417 -5.74 -7.11 22.48
N ASP A 418 -6.50 -7.08 23.58
CA ASP A 418 -6.93 -8.29 24.29
C ASP A 418 -7.72 -9.24 23.39
N GLU A 419 -8.65 -8.70 22.60
CA GLU A 419 -9.47 -9.49 21.69
C GLU A 419 -8.68 -9.98 20.46
N VAL A 420 -7.78 -9.18 19.92
CA VAL A 420 -6.91 -9.58 18.78
C VAL A 420 -5.94 -10.68 19.21
N ILE A 421 -5.36 -10.61 20.39
CA ILE A 421 -4.49 -11.65 20.94
C ILE A 421 -5.27 -12.98 21.02
N LYS A 422 -6.47 -12.98 21.60
CA LYS A 422 -7.35 -14.16 21.64
C LYS A 422 -7.72 -14.67 20.24
N LEU A 423 -7.97 -13.74 19.31
CA LEU A 423 -8.35 -14.06 17.94
C LEU A 423 -7.23 -14.75 17.17
N CYS A 424 -5.97 -14.37 17.44
CA CYS A 424 -4.78 -14.97 16.82
C CYS A 424 -4.56 -16.44 17.19
N GLU A 425 -5.19 -16.94 18.26
CA GLU A 425 -5.10 -18.36 18.69
C GLU A 425 -6.19 -19.24 18.07
N LYS A 426 -7.16 -18.66 17.37
CA LYS A 426 -8.22 -19.42 16.69
C LYS A 426 -7.68 -20.17 15.49
N GLU A 427 -8.22 -21.38 15.29
CA GLU A 427 -7.98 -22.09 14.04
C GLU A 427 -8.54 -21.31 12.85
N LYS A 428 -7.85 -21.37 11.72
CA LYS A 428 -8.23 -20.72 10.48
C LYS A 428 -8.20 -21.72 9.31
N LYS A 429 -9.22 -21.65 8.45
CA LYS A 429 -9.27 -22.37 7.18
C LYS A 429 -9.16 -21.34 6.05
N THR A 430 -7.96 -20.96 5.75
CA THR A 430 -7.69 -19.89 4.78
C THR A 430 -7.68 -20.41 3.36
N GLN A 431 -8.11 -19.56 2.43
CA GLN A 431 -8.09 -19.82 1.00
C GLN A 431 -7.79 -18.55 0.24
N PHE A 432 -7.37 -18.68 -1.00
CA PHE A 432 -7.21 -17.58 -1.94
C PHE A 432 -8.48 -17.39 -2.78
N VAL A 433 -8.65 -16.21 -3.37
CA VAL A 433 -9.83 -15.91 -4.21
C VAL A 433 -9.82 -16.74 -5.49
N TYR A 434 -8.65 -16.98 -6.04
CA TYR A 434 -8.45 -17.73 -7.28
C TYR A 434 -7.25 -18.69 -7.19
N ASP A 435 -7.20 -19.66 -8.08
CA ASP A 435 -6.02 -20.51 -8.29
C ASP A 435 -5.05 -19.83 -9.27
N VAL A 436 -3.73 -20.01 -9.09
CA VAL A 436 -2.72 -19.46 -10.01
C VAL A 436 -2.81 -20.06 -11.41
N THR A 437 -3.32 -21.28 -11.52
CA THR A 437 -3.55 -21.98 -12.80
C THR A 437 -4.80 -21.53 -13.54
N ASP A 438 -5.67 -20.74 -12.92
CA ASP A 438 -6.82 -20.12 -13.61
C ASP A 438 -6.31 -19.18 -14.73
N SER A 439 -7.10 -19.02 -15.81
CA SER A 439 -6.79 -17.99 -16.81
C SER A 439 -6.87 -16.57 -16.21
N PRO A 440 -6.18 -15.58 -16.77
CA PRO A 440 -6.26 -14.19 -16.29
C PRO A 440 -7.70 -13.67 -16.22
N GLU A 441 -8.54 -13.97 -17.20
CA GLU A 441 -9.96 -13.60 -17.21
C GLU A 441 -10.72 -14.25 -16.05
N THR A 442 -10.44 -15.53 -15.76
CA THR A 442 -11.06 -16.25 -14.64
C THR A 442 -10.64 -15.65 -13.31
N LYS A 443 -9.35 -15.27 -13.14
CA LYS A 443 -8.86 -14.59 -11.94
C LYS A 443 -9.55 -13.25 -11.76
N ILE A 444 -9.62 -12.42 -12.81
CA ILE A 444 -10.31 -11.12 -12.79
C ILE A 444 -11.78 -11.30 -12.44
N MET A 445 -12.47 -12.26 -13.05
CA MET A 445 -13.88 -12.55 -12.79
C MET A 445 -14.10 -12.98 -11.33
N LYS A 446 -13.25 -13.86 -10.77
CA LYS A 446 -13.35 -14.31 -9.39
C LYS A 446 -13.15 -13.16 -8.39
N ILE A 447 -12.19 -12.26 -8.62
CA ILE A 447 -11.99 -11.06 -7.80
C ILE A 447 -13.22 -10.15 -7.93
N ALA A 448 -13.65 -9.82 -9.14
CA ALA A 448 -14.78 -8.93 -9.40
C ALA A 448 -16.08 -9.40 -8.74
N THR A 449 -16.38 -10.69 -8.85
CA THR A 449 -17.63 -11.24 -8.31
C THR A 449 -17.57 -11.48 -6.80
N LYS A 450 -16.53 -12.16 -6.30
CA LYS A 450 -16.44 -12.52 -4.89
C LYS A 450 -16.12 -11.32 -4.00
N ILE A 451 -15.15 -10.49 -4.39
CA ILE A 451 -14.69 -9.35 -3.58
C ILE A 451 -15.53 -8.10 -3.80
N TYR A 452 -15.76 -7.70 -5.06
CA TYR A 452 -16.49 -6.46 -5.35
C TYR A 452 -18.00 -6.64 -5.45
N GLY A 453 -18.47 -7.87 -5.72
CA GLY A 453 -19.89 -8.16 -5.93
C GLY A 453 -20.40 -7.73 -7.30
N ALA A 454 -19.51 -7.61 -8.29
CA ALA A 454 -19.88 -7.32 -9.66
C ALA A 454 -20.64 -8.50 -10.29
N LYS A 455 -21.59 -8.20 -11.18
CA LYS A 455 -22.38 -9.20 -11.92
C LYS A 455 -21.60 -9.80 -13.09
N ALA A 456 -20.79 -8.96 -13.75
CA ALA A 456 -20.01 -9.33 -14.92
C ALA A 456 -18.76 -8.46 -15.05
N VAL A 457 -17.83 -8.91 -15.92
CA VAL A 457 -16.65 -8.14 -16.33
C VAL A 457 -16.71 -7.92 -17.83
N LYS A 458 -16.47 -6.69 -18.26
CA LYS A 458 -16.32 -6.29 -19.66
C LYS A 458 -14.87 -5.95 -19.95
N TYR A 459 -14.43 -6.20 -21.17
CA TYR A 459 -13.07 -5.91 -21.61
C TYR A 459 -13.13 -5.01 -22.86
N SER A 460 -12.28 -3.98 -22.88
CA SER A 460 -12.01 -3.20 -24.10
C SER A 460 -11.27 -4.05 -25.14
N GLU A 461 -11.18 -3.59 -26.37
CA GLU A 461 -10.37 -4.27 -27.40
C GLU A 461 -8.88 -4.31 -27.02
N GLU A 462 -8.32 -3.20 -26.47
CA GLU A 462 -6.95 -3.14 -25.97
C GLU A 462 -6.69 -4.21 -24.88
N ALA A 463 -7.62 -4.38 -23.93
CA ALA A 463 -7.50 -5.39 -22.89
C ALA A 463 -7.54 -6.81 -23.45
N LYS A 464 -8.38 -7.08 -24.46
CA LYS A 464 -8.46 -8.39 -25.12
C LYS A 464 -7.16 -8.72 -25.88
N GLU A 465 -6.59 -7.75 -26.60
CA GLU A 465 -5.31 -7.92 -27.28
C GLU A 465 -4.19 -8.29 -26.30
N THR A 466 -4.15 -7.63 -25.14
CA THR A 466 -3.17 -7.95 -24.09
C THR A 466 -3.41 -9.33 -23.47
N LEU A 467 -4.66 -9.78 -23.31
CA LEU A 467 -4.97 -11.13 -22.84
C LEU A 467 -4.46 -12.20 -23.83
N MET A 468 -4.63 -11.99 -25.15
CA MET A 468 -4.06 -12.88 -26.15
C MET A 468 -2.53 -12.90 -26.11
N GLU A 469 -1.89 -11.76 -25.83
CA GLU A 469 -0.43 -11.72 -25.66
C GLU A 469 0.04 -12.48 -24.42
N ILE A 470 -0.68 -12.38 -23.30
CA ILE A 470 -0.39 -13.13 -22.06
C ILE A 470 -0.43 -14.64 -22.35
N GLU A 471 -1.43 -15.11 -23.08
CA GLU A 471 -1.56 -16.51 -23.48
C GLU A 471 -0.42 -16.94 -24.40
N LYS A 472 -0.14 -16.16 -25.45
CA LYS A 472 0.98 -16.41 -26.38
C LYS A 472 2.32 -16.51 -25.68
N ARG A 473 2.56 -15.66 -24.67
CA ARG A 473 3.78 -15.64 -23.85
C ARG A 473 3.79 -16.67 -22.72
N LYS A 474 2.72 -17.45 -22.55
CA LYS A 474 2.55 -18.42 -21.45
C LYS A 474 2.72 -17.79 -20.06
N LEU A 475 2.15 -16.60 -19.86
CA LEU A 475 2.19 -15.85 -18.61
C LEU A 475 0.90 -15.99 -17.79
N ASN A 476 0.06 -16.96 -18.12
CA ASN A 476 -1.26 -17.20 -17.50
C ASN A 476 -1.18 -17.43 -15.97
N GLU A 477 -0.08 -18.02 -15.48
CA GLU A 477 0.10 -18.30 -14.04
C GLU A 477 0.48 -17.08 -13.20
N LEU A 478 0.77 -15.93 -13.82
CA LEU A 478 1.02 -14.72 -13.06
C LEU A 478 -0.23 -14.32 -12.25
N PRO A 479 -0.08 -13.94 -10.98
CA PRO A 479 -1.19 -13.41 -10.20
C PRO A 479 -1.71 -12.11 -10.81
N VAL A 480 -3.00 -11.87 -10.59
CA VAL A 480 -3.70 -10.67 -11.08
C VAL A 480 -3.96 -9.71 -9.92
N VAL A 481 -3.74 -8.43 -10.16
CA VAL A 481 -4.21 -7.34 -9.31
C VAL A 481 -5.13 -6.43 -10.13
N ILE A 482 -6.23 -5.95 -9.52
CA ILE A 482 -7.13 -5.02 -10.18
C ILE A 482 -6.86 -3.61 -9.67
N ALA A 483 -6.47 -2.72 -10.58
CA ALA A 483 -6.35 -1.29 -10.34
C ALA A 483 -7.71 -0.63 -10.61
N LYS A 484 -8.31 0.00 -9.58
CA LYS A 484 -9.59 0.69 -9.69
C LYS A 484 -9.70 1.84 -8.69
N THR A 485 -10.75 2.64 -8.79
CA THR A 485 -11.05 3.66 -7.78
C THR A 485 -11.11 3.05 -6.37
N GLN A 486 -10.57 3.76 -5.40
CA GLN A 486 -10.64 3.36 -3.99
C GLN A 486 -11.97 3.70 -3.31
N TYR A 487 -12.79 4.53 -3.91
CA TYR A 487 -14.01 5.09 -3.29
C TYR A 487 -15.27 4.27 -3.50
N SER A 488 -15.20 3.19 -4.25
CA SER A 488 -16.34 2.30 -4.53
C SER A 488 -15.89 0.86 -4.66
N LEU A 489 -16.79 -0.08 -4.42
CA LEU A 489 -16.61 -1.49 -4.80
C LEU A 489 -16.70 -1.68 -6.33
N SER A 490 -17.29 -0.72 -7.07
CA SER A 490 -17.31 -0.71 -8.54
C SER A 490 -16.11 0.08 -9.12
N ASP A 491 -16.05 0.22 -10.43
CA ASP A 491 -15.12 1.11 -11.15
C ASP A 491 -15.62 2.56 -11.25
N ASN A 492 -16.82 2.87 -10.73
CA ASN A 492 -17.39 4.21 -10.68
C ASN A 492 -17.30 4.79 -9.25
N PRO A 493 -16.48 5.84 -9.01
CA PRO A 493 -16.28 6.41 -7.67
C PRO A 493 -17.53 7.05 -7.06
N LYS A 494 -18.58 7.30 -7.85
CA LYS A 494 -19.83 7.90 -7.38
C LYS A 494 -20.81 6.88 -6.76
N LEU A 495 -20.59 5.58 -7.00
CA LEU A 495 -21.44 4.51 -6.47
C LEU A 495 -20.93 4.10 -5.09
N LEU A 496 -21.52 4.71 -4.03
CA LEU A 496 -21.18 4.45 -2.64
C LEU A 496 -21.85 3.18 -2.09
N GLY A 497 -21.43 2.75 -0.90
CA GLY A 497 -22.02 1.59 -0.22
C GLY A 497 -21.66 0.27 -0.89
N VAL A 498 -22.65 -0.53 -1.23
CA VAL A 498 -22.52 -1.78 -1.99
C VAL A 498 -23.35 -1.65 -3.26
N PRO A 499 -22.74 -1.26 -4.38
CA PRO A 499 -23.43 -1.16 -5.67
C PRO A 499 -24.02 -2.52 -6.07
N LYS A 500 -25.31 -2.52 -6.45
CA LYS A 500 -26.02 -3.73 -6.90
C LYS A 500 -25.99 -3.79 -8.42
N GLU A 501 -25.93 -5.01 -8.97
CA GLU A 501 -26.02 -5.28 -10.43
C GLU A 501 -24.97 -4.52 -11.28
N HIS A 502 -23.85 -4.05 -10.69
CA HIS A 502 -22.83 -3.34 -11.44
C HIS A 502 -21.93 -4.33 -12.23
N GLU A 503 -21.37 -3.83 -13.31
CA GLU A 503 -20.38 -4.51 -14.12
C GLU A 503 -19.03 -3.82 -13.93
N LEU A 504 -17.94 -4.57 -14.01
CA LEU A 504 -16.59 -4.02 -13.97
C LEU A 504 -16.04 -3.95 -15.39
N THR A 505 -15.55 -2.78 -15.82
CA THR A 505 -14.98 -2.60 -17.16
C THR A 505 -13.45 -2.51 -17.08
N ILE A 506 -12.77 -3.53 -17.61
CA ILE A 506 -11.31 -3.52 -17.75
C ILE A 506 -10.95 -2.77 -19.03
N LYS A 507 -10.33 -1.61 -18.89
CA LYS A 507 -9.95 -0.72 -20.00
C LYS A 507 -8.62 -1.11 -20.62
N SER A 508 -7.64 -1.50 -19.79
CA SER A 508 -6.33 -1.96 -20.26
C SER A 508 -5.74 -2.95 -19.27
N ILE A 509 -4.73 -3.68 -19.70
CA ILE A 509 -3.98 -4.63 -18.88
C ILE A 509 -2.50 -4.34 -19.06
N GLU A 510 -1.76 -4.26 -17.95
CA GLU A 510 -0.31 -4.14 -17.98
C GLU A 510 0.33 -5.46 -17.53
N ILE A 511 1.29 -5.97 -18.30
CA ILE A 511 2.08 -7.14 -17.94
C ILE A 511 3.36 -6.65 -17.25
N ARG A 512 3.47 -6.85 -15.95
CA ARG A 512 4.64 -6.48 -15.15
C ARG A 512 5.50 -7.72 -14.91
N THR A 513 6.31 -8.05 -15.91
CA THR A 513 7.10 -9.29 -15.94
C THR A 513 8.17 -9.36 -14.86
N GLY A 514 8.77 -8.23 -14.50
CA GLY A 514 9.72 -8.13 -13.41
C GLY A 514 9.04 -8.30 -12.06
N ALA A 515 7.91 -7.64 -11.83
CA ALA A 515 7.14 -7.77 -10.60
C ALA A 515 6.34 -9.10 -10.50
N LYS A 516 6.37 -9.92 -11.57
CA LYS A 516 5.67 -11.21 -11.67
C LYS A 516 4.16 -11.08 -11.41
N MET A 517 3.50 -10.10 -12.04
CA MET A 517 2.06 -9.89 -11.90
C MET A 517 1.43 -9.25 -13.15
N ILE A 518 0.13 -9.43 -13.28
CA ILE A 518 -0.72 -8.78 -14.27
C ILE A 518 -1.55 -7.71 -13.56
N VAL A 519 -1.58 -6.49 -14.10
CA VAL A 519 -2.38 -5.38 -13.56
C VAL A 519 -3.54 -5.10 -14.51
N ALA A 520 -4.76 -5.47 -14.10
CA ALA A 520 -5.98 -5.17 -14.84
C ALA A 520 -6.52 -3.79 -14.40
N ILE A 521 -6.60 -2.83 -15.31
CA ILE A 521 -7.00 -1.46 -15.03
C ILE A 521 -8.50 -1.31 -15.32
N ALA A 522 -9.28 -1.08 -14.25
CA ALA A 522 -10.72 -0.89 -14.31
C ALA A 522 -11.10 0.59 -14.15
N GLY A 523 -11.93 1.07 -15.06
CA GLY A 523 -12.36 2.47 -15.06
C GLY A 523 -11.23 3.45 -15.41
N ASP A 524 -11.38 4.72 -14.98
CA ASP A 524 -10.42 5.80 -15.28
C ASP A 524 -9.37 5.91 -14.17
N MET A 525 -8.34 5.07 -14.23
CA MET A 525 -7.23 5.12 -13.28
C MET A 525 -6.04 5.90 -13.85
N LEU A 526 -5.51 6.81 -13.04
CA LEU A 526 -4.36 7.65 -13.38
C LEU A 526 -3.13 7.21 -12.57
N LEU A 527 -2.09 6.78 -13.28
CA LEU A 527 -0.80 6.39 -12.67
C LEU A 527 0.08 7.60 -12.30
N MET A 528 -0.31 8.81 -12.75
CA MET A 528 0.26 10.08 -12.34
C MET A 528 -0.87 10.97 -11.80
N PRO A 529 -1.02 11.07 -10.46
CA PRO A 529 -1.99 11.99 -9.86
C PRO A 529 -1.71 13.44 -10.20
N GLY A 530 -2.71 14.30 -10.14
CA GLY A 530 -2.53 15.75 -10.23
C GLY A 530 -2.70 16.41 -8.87
N LEU A 531 -2.14 17.60 -8.70
CA LEU A 531 -2.42 18.44 -7.54
C LEU A 531 -3.90 18.86 -7.51
N GLY A 532 -4.48 18.95 -6.31
CA GLY A 532 -5.82 19.51 -6.10
C GLY A 532 -5.90 21.01 -6.35
N LYS A 533 -7.10 21.58 -6.17
CA LYS A 533 -7.31 23.04 -6.31
C LYS A 533 -6.47 23.85 -5.30
N VAL A 534 -6.36 23.33 -4.08
CA VAL A 534 -5.50 23.86 -3.02
C VAL A 534 -4.66 22.69 -2.51
N PRO A 535 -3.45 22.50 -3.03
CA PRO A 535 -2.59 21.42 -2.57
C PRO A 535 -2.05 21.69 -1.16
N ALA A 536 -1.69 20.64 -0.43
CA ALA A 536 -1.13 20.74 0.92
C ALA A 536 0.12 21.62 0.97
N ALA A 537 0.93 21.61 -0.09
CA ALA A 537 2.13 22.43 -0.25
C ALA A 537 1.90 23.94 -0.05
N GLU A 538 0.71 24.46 -0.39
CA GLU A 538 0.40 25.89 -0.22
C GLU A 538 0.25 26.30 1.26
N ASN A 539 -0.01 25.36 2.15
CA ASN A 539 -0.17 25.58 3.59
C ASN A 539 1.10 25.30 4.39
N MET A 540 2.12 24.72 3.77
CA MET A 540 3.39 24.43 4.43
C MET A 540 4.22 25.69 4.62
N ARG A 541 4.89 25.80 5.76
CA ARG A 541 5.79 26.91 6.10
C ARG A 541 7.06 26.38 6.76
N ILE A 542 8.14 27.08 6.56
CA ILE A 542 9.41 26.89 7.25
C ILE A 542 9.88 28.23 7.80
N ASP A 543 10.29 28.27 9.06
CA ASP A 543 10.85 29.48 9.67
C ASP A 543 12.36 29.58 9.45
N ASP A 544 12.96 30.72 9.85
CA ASP A 544 14.41 30.97 9.69
C ASP A 544 15.29 30.04 10.56
N LYS A 545 14.70 29.29 11.47
CA LYS A 545 15.36 28.28 12.30
C LYS A 545 15.21 26.87 11.74
N GLY A 546 14.48 26.72 10.62
CA GLY A 546 14.22 25.43 9.99
C GLY A 546 13.04 24.65 10.58
N ASN A 547 12.22 25.24 11.44
CA ASN A 547 11.04 24.57 11.97
C ASN A 547 9.93 24.54 10.91
N ILE A 548 9.35 23.35 10.71
CA ILE A 548 8.31 23.11 9.72
C ILE A 548 6.93 23.21 10.38
N SER A 549 5.96 23.83 9.67
CA SER A 549 4.55 23.84 10.04
C SER A 549 3.66 23.59 8.84
N GLY A 550 2.45 23.09 9.07
CA GLY A 550 1.49 22.77 8.00
C GLY A 550 1.82 21.50 7.21
N LEU A 551 2.79 20.70 7.65
CA LEU A 551 3.10 19.43 7.01
C LEU A 551 1.96 18.40 7.22
N PHE A 552 1.25 18.53 8.36
CA PHE A 552 0.05 17.73 8.72
C PHE A 552 -0.96 18.55 9.51
#